data_110fc072adffed781b6de102913bffeb
#
_entry.id   110fc072adffed781b6de102913bffeb
#
_cell.length_a   1.000
_cell.length_b   1.000
_cell.length_c   1.000
_cell.angle_alpha   90.00
_cell.angle_beta   90.00
_cell.angle_gamma   90.00
#
_symmetry.space_group_name_H-M   'P 1'
#
loop_
_entity.id
_entity.type
_entity.pdbx_description
1 polymer ?
#
loop_
_entity_poly.entity_id
_entity_poly.type
_entity_poly.pdbx_seq_one_letter_code
_entity_poly.pdbx_strand_id
1 'polypeptide(L)'
;MTQNGTDNSELQIIDSDGVHVLLDRLADAVAPHVSPSTALVGILRRGKPLAEMLAERLETHHGLLPEVGQLELKRYSDSLELLHERPYIDEDALDIEIQDRHLILIDDVLYTGETMFRAACSLRAGGATFIQTAFLCARPGLKMPLHADFVGARFDILQDWVIHCAIPPYEDHLGIVLAHQDAVRKTSNENEEDR
;
A
#
# COMPACT_ATOMS: atom_id res chain seq x y z
N MET A 1 27.55 -35.89 -3.14
CA MET A 1 26.43 -35.32 -3.93
C MET A 1 25.56 -34.54 -2.97
N THR A 2 25.87 -33.30 -2.77
CA THR A 2 25.11 -32.35 -1.90
C THR A 2 23.99 -31.77 -2.76
N GLN A 3 22.76 -32.18 -2.48
CA GLN A 3 21.58 -31.50 -3.01
C GLN A 3 21.48 -30.15 -2.31
N ASN A 4 21.78 -29.07 -3.02
CA ASN A 4 21.34 -27.72 -2.65
C ASN A 4 19.80 -27.72 -2.79
N GLY A 5 19.10 -27.94 -1.67
CA GLY A 5 17.69 -27.61 -1.56
C GLY A 5 17.56 -26.10 -1.61
N THR A 6 17.30 -25.54 -2.78
CA THR A 6 16.74 -24.19 -2.90
C THR A 6 15.40 -24.27 -2.20
N ASP A 7 15.30 -23.59 -1.07
CA ASP A 7 14.02 -23.37 -0.37
C ASP A 7 13.11 -22.60 -1.35
N ASN A 8 12.20 -23.32 -2.00
CA ASN A 8 11.36 -22.81 -3.08
C ASN A 8 10.12 -22.09 -2.51
N SER A 9 10.25 -21.48 -1.32
CA SER A 9 9.17 -20.81 -0.60
C SER A 9 8.90 -19.41 -1.10
N GLU A 10 9.84 -18.79 -1.82
CA GLU A 10 9.74 -17.44 -2.37
C GLU A 10 10.16 -17.41 -3.84
N LEU A 11 9.40 -16.67 -4.65
CA LEU A 11 9.65 -16.46 -6.07
C LEU A 11 9.60 -14.97 -6.40
N GLN A 12 10.72 -14.39 -6.79
CA GLN A 12 10.72 -13.03 -7.33
C GLN A 12 10.00 -13.02 -8.69
N ILE A 13 8.92 -12.24 -8.80
CA ILE A 13 8.10 -12.14 -10.02
C ILE A 13 8.32 -10.82 -10.75
N ILE A 14 8.74 -9.77 -10.04
CA ILE A 14 9.13 -8.47 -10.61
C ILE A 14 10.37 -7.99 -9.88
N ASP A 15 11.38 -7.62 -10.64
CA ASP A 15 12.61 -7.00 -10.15
C ASP A 15 12.47 -5.48 -10.00
N SER A 16 13.56 -4.82 -9.62
CA SER A 16 13.59 -3.37 -9.42
C SER A 16 13.21 -2.60 -10.67
N ASP A 17 13.73 -2.96 -11.81
CA ASP A 17 13.44 -2.29 -13.08
C ASP A 17 11.98 -2.45 -13.47
N GLY A 18 11.42 -3.64 -13.25
CA GLY A 18 10.02 -3.90 -13.46
C GLY A 18 9.10 -3.08 -12.53
N VAL A 19 9.49 -2.89 -11.26
CA VAL A 19 8.72 -2.01 -10.33
C VAL A 19 8.79 -0.55 -10.78
N HIS A 20 9.93 -0.07 -11.27
CA HIS A 20 10.03 1.28 -11.85
C HIS A 20 9.06 1.45 -13.02
N VAL A 21 8.96 0.47 -13.93
CA VAL A 21 7.96 0.50 -15.03
C VAL A 21 6.53 0.53 -14.52
N LEU A 22 6.21 -0.19 -13.44
CA LEU A 22 4.87 -0.13 -12.83
C LEU A 22 4.57 1.25 -12.23
N LEU A 23 5.53 1.85 -11.57
CA LEU A 23 5.39 3.20 -10.98
C LEU A 23 5.23 4.26 -12.07
N ASP A 24 5.95 4.16 -13.20
CA ASP A 24 5.79 5.07 -14.34
C ASP A 24 4.37 4.98 -14.92
N ARG A 25 3.85 3.76 -15.10
CA ARG A 25 2.44 3.54 -15.55
C ARG A 25 1.43 4.08 -14.55
N LEU A 26 1.69 3.95 -13.24
CA LEU A 26 0.83 4.53 -12.21
C LEU A 26 0.85 6.06 -12.28
N ALA A 27 2.03 6.67 -12.48
CA ALA A 27 2.16 8.11 -12.63
C ALA A 27 1.37 8.62 -13.84
N ASP A 28 1.49 7.95 -14.99
CA ASP A 28 0.73 8.29 -16.20
C ASP A 28 -0.79 8.20 -15.97
N ALA A 29 -1.25 7.17 -15.25
CA ALA A 29 -2.67 6.99 -14.94
C ALA A 29 -3.19 8.00 -13.92
N VAL A 30 -2.38 8.38 -12.94
CA VAL A 30 -2.72 9.33 -11.85
C VAL A 30 -2.67 10.78 -12.32
N ALA A 31 -1.73 11.14 -13.19
CA ALA A 31 -1.47 12.53 -13.60
C ALA A 31 -2.73 13.31 -14.03
N PRO A 32 -3.67 12.77 -14.82
CA PRO A 32 -4.90 13.49 -15.20
C PRO A 32 -5.83 13.81 -14.03
N HIS A 33 -5.62 13.18 -12.86
CA HIS A 33 -6.44 13.34 -11.66
C HIS A 33 -5.80 14.30 -10.63
N VAL A 34 -4.57 14.73 -10.87
CA VAL A 34 -3.86 15.65 -9.96
C VAL A 34 -4.25 17.10 -10.23
N SER A 35 -4.67 17.78 -9.19
CA SER A 35 -5.01 19.21 -9.18
C SER A 35 -4.29 19.91 -8.01
N PRO A 36 -4.32 21.24 -7.90
CA PRO A 36 -3.72 21.94 -6.75
C PRO A 36 -4.28 21.52 -5.37
N SER A 37 -5.50 20.96 -5.32
CA SER A 37 -6.10 20.44 -4.09
C SER A 37 -5.82 18.96 -3.86
N THR A 38 -5.09 18.28 -4.74
CA THR A 38 -4.80 16.85 -4.63
C THR A 38 -3.60 16.62 -3.73
N ALA A 39 -3.70 15.63 -2.82
CA ALA A 39 -2.58 15.09 -2.06
C ALA A 39 -2.48 13.57 -2.24
N LEU A 40 -1.25 13.07 -2.23
CA LEU A 40 -0.94 11.66 -2.15
C LEU A 40 -0.79 11.25 -0.69
N VAL A 41 -1.48 10.20 -0.25
CA VAL A 41 -1.41 9.74 1.15
C VAL A 41 -0.99 8.28 1.18
N GLY A 42 0.24 8.03 1.61
CA GLY A 42 0.76 6.67 1.76
C GLY A 42 0.28 6.01 3.05
N ILE A 43 -0.28 4.81 2.97
CA ILE A 43 -0.60 4.00 4.15
C ILE A 43 0.69 3.41 4.71
N LEU A 44 0.97 3.64 6.00
CA LEU A 44 2.18 3.11 6.64
C LEU A 44 2.13 1.57 6.73
N ARG A 45 3.24 0.89 6.43
CA ARG A 45 4.59 1.44 6.25
C ARG A 45 4.96 1.66 4.78
N ARG A 46 4.69 0.69 3.88
CA ARG A 46 5.18 0.67 2.49
C ARG A 46 4.49 1.68 1.56
N GLY A 47 3.27 2.10 1.89
CA GLY A 47 2.57 3.11 1.11
C GLY A 47 3.26 4.48 1.10
N LYS A 48 3.96 4.86 2.19
CA LYS A 48 4.66 6.16 2.25
C LYS A 48 5.79 6.27 1.22
N PRO A 49 6.81 5.39 1.18
CA PRO A 49 7.84 5.45 0.16
C PRO A 49 7.29 5.28 -1.27
N LEU A 50 6.21 4.50 -1.46
CA LEU A 50 5.55 4.42 -2.76
C LEU A 50 4.92 5.74 -3.18
N ALA A 51 4.29 6.47 -2.25
CA ALA A 51 3.73 7.79 -2.51
C ALA A 51 4.82 8.81 -2.90
N GLU A 52 5.97 8.76 -2.23
CA GLU A 52 7.14 9.59 -2.55
C GLU A 52 7.71 9.26 -3.93
N MET A 53 7.91 7.98 -4.24
CA MET A 53 8.35 7.54 -5.57
C MET A 53 7.37 7.90 -6.69
N LEU A 54 6.06 7.90 -6.40
CA LEU A 54 5.03 8.30 -7.36
C LEU A 54 5.04 9.83 -7.56
N ALA A 55 5.18 10.60 -6.48
CA ALA A 55 5.27 12.07 -6.56
C ALA A 55 6.49 12.53 -7.37
N GLU A 56 7.66 11.89 -7.19
CA GLU A 56 8.87 12.15 -7.98
C GLU A 56 8.63 11.96 -9.48
N ARG A 57 7.88 10.92 -9.86
CA ARG A 57 7.53 10.67 -11.26
C ARG A 57 6.53 11.67 -11.82
N LEU A 58 5.53 12.02 -11.02
CA LEU A 58 4.56 13.05 -11.38
C LEU A 58 5.26 14.39 -11.63
N GLU A 59 6.25 14.74 -10.80
CA GLU A 59 7.08 15.93 -11.01
C GLU A 59 7.92 15.81 -12.28
N THR A 60 8.69 14.72 -12.41
CA THR A 60 9.67 14.55 -13.49
C THR A 60 9.02 14.41 -14.86
N HIS A 61 7.92 13.63 -14.96
CA HIS A 61 7.30 13.30 -16.25
C HIS A 61 6.14 14.25 -16.63
N HIS A 62 5.47 14.83 -15.62
CA HIS A 62 4.24 15.61 -15.84
C HIS A 62 4.30 17.04 -15.30
N GLY A 63 5.37 17.42 -14.58
CA GLY A 63 5.50 18.74 -13.94
C GLY A 63 4.48 19.00 -12.83
N LEU A 64 3.97 17.93 -12.19
CA LEU A 64 2.98 17.98 -11.13
C LEU A 64 3.64 17.76 -9.77
N LEU A 65 3.33 18.62 -8.79
CA LEU A 65 3.92 18.61 -7.44
C LEU A 65 2.81 18.42 -6.38
N PRO A 66 2.17 17.25 -6.29
CA PRO A 66 1.20 16.99 -5.23
C PRO A 66 1.89 16.93 -3.87
N GLU A 67 1.22 17.43 -2.84
CA GLU A 67 1.67 17.22 -1.46
C GLU A 67 1.64 15.74 -1.11
N VAL A 68 2.62 15.25 -0.36
CA VAL A 68 2.74 13.86 0.05
C VAL A 68 2.62 13.75 1.56
N GLY A 69 1.58 13.07 2.02
CA GLY A 69 1.35 12.74 3.42
C GLY A 69 1.45 11.23 3.69
N GLN A 70 1.34 10.89 4.97
CA GLN A 70 1.27 9.51 5.44
C GLN A 70 0.10 9.33 6.40
N LEU A 71 -0.46 8.13 6.43
CA LEU A 71 -1.50 7.73 7.36
C LEU A 71 -1.07 6.48 8.11
N GLU A 72 -0.98 6.57 9.43
CA GLU A 72 -0.79 5.42 10.29
C GLU A 72 -2.15 4.87 10.75
N LEU A 73 -2.43 3.61 10.42
CA LEU A 73 -3.60 2.91 10.92
C LEU A 73 -3.19 2.05 12.11
N LYS A 74 -3.53 2.49 13.32
CA LYS A 74 -3.29 1.68 14.52
C LYS A 74 -4.05 0.35 14.39
N ARG A 75 -3.34 -0.77 14.52
CA ARG A 75 -3.98 -2.07 14.71
C ARG A 75 -4.66 -2.01 16.08
N TYR A 76 -5.98 -2.05 16.12
CA TYR A 76 -6.66 -2.27 17.38
C TYR A 76 -6.21 -3.61 17.93
N SER A 77 -5.78 -3.62 19.22
CA SER A 77 -5.68 -4.86 19.98
C SER A 77 -7.05 -5.53 20.00
N ASP A 78 -7.08 -6.87 20.05
CA ASP A 78 -8.27 -7.73 20.02
C ASP A 78 -9.29 -7.53 21.16
N SER A 79 -9.18 -6.47 21.97
CA SER A 79 -10.20 -6.05 22.91
C SER A 79 -11.24 -5.22 22.13
N LEU A 80 -12.36 -5.86 21.84
CA LEU A 80 -13.61 -5.32 21.27
C LEU A 80 -14.26 -4.22 22.15
N GLU A 81 -13.54 -3.24 22.60
CA GLU A 81 -14.12 -2.04 23.16
C GLU A 81 -14.32 -1.01 22.05
N LEU A 82 -15.56 -0.89 21.62
CA LEU A 82 -16.08 0.20 20.78
C LEU A 82 -15.86 1.53 21.50
N LEU A 83 -14.67 2.11 21.39
CA LEU A 83 -14.35 3.36 22.07
C LEU A 83 -14.99 4.60 21.45
N HIS A 84 -15.47 4.53 20.18
CA HIS A 84 -16.21 5.65 19.57
C HIS A 84 -17.19 5.18 18.48
N GLU A 85 -18.36 5.77 18.44
CA GLU A 85 -19.42 5.57 17.43
C GLU A 85 -19.05 6.05 16.01
N ARG A 86 -17.85 6.64 15.82
CA ARG A 86 -17.36 7.13 14.52
C ARG A 86 -15.93 6.67 14.30
N PRO A 87 -15.54 6.28 13.07
CA PRO A 87 -14.15 6.04 12.73
C PRO A 87 -13.37 7.35 12.96
N TYR A 88 -12.42 7.32 13.88
CA TYR A 88 -11.60 8.46 14.26
C TYR A 88 -10.17 8.24 13.76
N ILE A 89 -9.65 9.23 13.04
CA ILE A 89 -8.21 9.34 12.81
C ILE A 89 -7.65 10.01 14.05
N ASP A 90 -6.70 9.38 14.70
CA ASP A 90 -5.88 10.03 15.72
C ASP A 90 -5.18 11.23 15.04
N GLU A 91 -5.22 12.42 15.65
CA GLU A 91 -4.63 13.64 15.06
C GLU A 91 -3.15 13.44 14.71
N ASP A 92 -2.46 12.56 15.44
CA ASP A 92 -1.06 12.19 15.20
C ASP A 92 -0.86 11.15 14.09
N ALA A 93 -1.94 10.57 13.55
CA ALA A 93 -1.86 9.49 12.55
C ALA A 93 -1.73 10.01 11.11
N LEU A 94 -1.97 11.31 10.90
CA LEU A 94 -1.94 11.96 9.59
C LEU A 94 -1.12 13.25 9.68
N ASP A 95 -0.16 13.43 8.78
CA ASP A 95 0.80 14.54 8.82
C ASP A 95 0.50 15.68 7.84
N ILE A 96 -0.67 15.68 7.20
CA ILE A 96 -1.12 16.74 6.28
C ILE A 96 -2.56 17.18 6.57
N GLU A 97 -2.89 18.42 6.18
CA GLU A 97 -4.27 18.92 6.17
C GLU A 97 -5.08 18.22 5.05
N ILE A 98 -6.32 17.81 5.34
CA ILE A 98 -7.17 17.08 4.39
C ILE A 98 -8.53 17.73 4.14
N GLN A 99 -8.86 18.78 4.90
CA GLN A 99 -10.14 19.47 4.77
C GLN A 99 -10.34 19.99 3.33
N ASP A 100 -11.46 19.63 2.72
CA ASP A 100 -11.86 20.03 1.37
C ASP A 100 -10.90 19.57 0.24
N ARG A 101 -10.07 18.55 0.52
CA ARG A 101 -9.09 18.05 -0.45
C ARG A 101 -9.53 16.79 -1.18
N HIS A 102 -8.97 16.61 -2.36
CA HIS A 102 -8.92 15.35 -3.09
C HIS A 102 -7.70 14.55 -2.63
N LEU A 103 -7.91 13.32 -2.17
CA LEU A 103 -6.84 12.44 -1.71
C LEU A 103 -6.70 11.22 -2.64
N ILE A 104 -5.46 10.86 -2.95
CA ILE A 104 -5.14 9.59 -3.59
C ILE A 104 -4.39 8.75 -2.56
N LEU A 105 -5.06 7.70 -2.04
CA LEU A 105 -4.51 6.79 -1.05
C LEU A 105 -3.64 5.74 -1.73
N ILE A 106 -2.43 5.53 -1.21
CA ILE A 106 -1.42 4.68 -1.83
C ILE A 106 -1.03 3.56 -0.87
N ASP A 107 -1.05 2.33 -1.38
CA ASP A 107 -0.56 1.14 -0.66
C ASP A 107 0.14 0.18 -1.63
N ASP A 108 0.86 -0.80 -1.09
CA ASP A 108 1.62 -1.76 -1.90
C ASP A 108 0.72 -2.81 -2.54
N VAL A 109 -0.15 -3.48 -1.76
CA VAL A 109 -0.96 -4.61 -2.24
C VAL A 109 -2.44 -4.46 -1.89
N LEU A 110 -3.30 -4.46 -2.90
CA LEU A 110 -4.73 -4.66 -2.70
C LEU A 110 -5.05 -6.16 -2.62
N TYR A 111 -5.54 -6.61 -1.46
CA TYR A 111 -6.05 -7.95 -1.24
C TYR A 111 -7.49 -7.91 -0.72
N THR A 112 -7.72 -7.87 0.60
CA THR A 112 -9.08 -7.83 1.17
C THR A 112 -9.73 -6.45 1.09
N GLY A 113 -8.94 -5.40 1.02
CA GLY A 113 -9.37 -4.00 0.99
C GLY A 113 -9.74 -3.43 2.37
N GLU A 114 -9.64 -4.21 3.45
CA GLU A 114 -10.05 -3.78 4.80
C GLU A 114 -9.27 -2.55 5.28
N THR A 115 -7.95 -2.55 5.11
CA THR A 115 -7.07 -1.43 5.48
C THR A 115 -7.46 -0.15 4.74
N MET A 116 -7.54 -0.25 3.41
CA MET A 116 -7.87 0.88 2.55
C MET A 116 -9.28 1.40 2.78
N PHE A 117 -10.25 0.52 3.00
CA PHE A 117 -11.63 0.92 3.29
C PHE A 117 -11.73 1.69 4.62
N ARG A 118 -11.04 1.25 5.67
CA ARG A 118 -10.97 1.97 6.95
C ARG A 118 -10.33 3.34 6.77
N ALA A 119 -9.19 3.41 6.06
CA ALA A 119 -8.50 4.66 5.75
C ALA A 119 -9.44 5.64 5.04
N ALA A 120 -10.10 5.20 3.97
CA ALA A 120 -11.02 6.03 3.20
C ALA A 120 -12.20 6.55 4.06
N CYS A 121 -12.81 5.69 4.87
CA CYS A 121 -13.90 6.10 5.77
C CYS A 121 -13.43 7.17 6.78
N SER A 122 -12.27 6.97 7.40
CA SER A 122 -11.71 7.90 8.38
C SER A 122 -11.36 9.25 7.75
N LEU A 123 -10.68 9.25 6.61
CA LEU A 123 -10.31 10.48 5.89
C LEU A 123 -11.53 11.23 5.37
N ARG A 124 -12.56 10.49 4.92
CA ARG A 124 -13.84 11.10 4.51
C ARG A 124 -14.56 11.77 5.69
N ALA A 125 -14.56 11.13 6.86
CA ALA A 125 -15.09 11.71 8.10
C ALA A 125 -14.28 12.92 8.58
N GLY A 126 -12.97 12.94 8.31
CA GLY A 126 -12.05 14.04 8.60
C GLY A 126 -12.12 15.21 7.61
N GLY A 127 -13.01 15.19 6.61
CA GLY A 127 -13.28 16.33 5.73
C GLY A 127 -12.73 16.24 4.30
N ALA A 128 -12.10 15.12 3.92
CA ALA A 128 -11.71 14.92 2.52
C ALA A 128 -12.95 14.91 1.61
N THR A 129 -12.92 15.63 0.49
CA THR A 129 -14.08 15.74 -0.43
C THR A 129 -14.15 14.61 -1.43
N PHE A 130 -13.00 14.12 -1.90
CA PHE A 130 -12.91 13.03 -2.87
C PHE A 130 -11.72 12.14 -2.54
N ILE A 131 -11.91 10.83 -2.66
CA ILE A 131 -10.87 9.84 -2.34
C ILE A 131 -10.79 8.84 -3.51
N GLN A 132 -9.59 8.68 -4.04
CA GLN A 132 -9.22 7.62 -4.97
C GLN A 132 -8.14 6.74 -4.36
N THR A 133 -7.93 5.56 -4.94
CA THR A 133 -6.98 4.58 -4.42
C THR A 133 -6.00 4.14 -5.49
N ALA A 134 -4.73 4.03 -5.13
CA ALA A 134 -3.65 3.56 -5.99
C ALA A 134 -2.86 2.44 -5.30
N PHE A 135 -2.59 1.36 -6.03
CA PHE A 135 -1.84 0.21 -5.53
C PHE A 135 -0.73 -0.16 -6.50
N LEU A 136 0.44 -0.52 -5.95
CA LEU A 136 1.51 -1.05 -6.78
C LEU A 136 1.04 -2.34 -7.45
N CYS A 137 0.37 -3.22 -6.70
CA CYS A 137 -0.24 -4.41 -7.25
C CYS A 137 -1.56 -4.80 -6.58
N ALA A 138 -2.33 -5.66 -7.24
CA ALA A 138 -3.59 -6.20 -6.72
C ALA A 138 -3.71 -7.70 -7.01
N ARG A 139 -4.43 -8.41 -6.12
CA ARG A 139 -4.78 -9.82 -6.28
C ARG A 139 -6.27 -10.05 -5.99
N PRO A 140 -6.88 -11.15 -6.49
CA PRO A 140 -8.23 -11.56 -6.13
C PRO A 140 -8.40 -11.77 -4.62
N GLY A 141 -9.58 -11.46 -4.10
CA GLY A 141 -9.91 -11.68 -2.68
C GLY A 141 -10.51 -10.47 -1.98
N LEU A 142 -10.92 -9.46 -2.75
CA LEU A 142 -11.56 -8.26 -2.22
C LEU A 142 -12.83 -8.63 -1.43
N LYS A 143 -12.94 -8.12 -0.20
CA LYS A 143 -14.06 -8.35 0.72
C LYS A 143 -14.85 -7.08 1.02
N MET A 144 -14.22 -5.92 0.82
CA MET A 144 -14.83 -4.62 1.06
C MET A 144 -15.43 -4.04 -0.22
N PRO A 145 -16.48 -3.21 -0.13
CA PRO A 145 -17.05 -2.48 -1.27
C PRO A 145 -16.11 -1.34 -1.68
N LEU A 146 -14.97 -1.69 -2.25
CA LEU A 146 -13.89 -0.80 -2.66
C LEU A 146 -13.56 -1.05 -4.12
N HIS A 147 -13.33 0.01 -4.87
CA HIS A 147 -12.77 -0.03 -6.22
C HIS A 147 -11.33 0.46 -6.17
N ALA A 148 -10.40 -0.24 -6.83
CA ALA A 148 -9.06 0.27 -7.06
C ALA A 148 -9.08 1.15 -8.31
N ASP A 149 -8.89 2.46 -8.15
CA ASP A 149 -8.89 3.43 -9.25
C ASP A 149 -7.65 3.22 -10.13
N PHE A 150 -6.49 3.04 -9.48
CA PHE A 150 -5.20 2.87 -10.15
C PHE A 150 -4.49 1.62 -9.63
N VAL A 151 -3.96 0.79 -10.55
CA VAL A 151 -3.22 -0.44 -10.19
C VAL A 151 -2.08 -0.62 -11.18
N GLY A 152 -0.86 -0.74 -10.66
CA GLY A 152 0.34 -1.00 -11.47
C GLY A 152 0.32 -2.37 -12.15
N ALA A 153 0.05 -3.43 -11.37
CA ALA A 153 -0.09 -4.79 -11.90
C ALA A 153 -1.19 -5.58 -11.17
N ARG A 154 -1.84 -6.52 -11.89
CA ARG A 154 -2.80 -7.47 -11.31
C ARG A 154 -2.25 -8.89 -11.45
N PHE A 155 -2.26 -9.64 -10.35
CA PHE A 155 -1.78 -11.01 -10.32
C PHE A 155 -2.91 -11.94 -9.93
N ASP A 156 -3.23 -12.89 -10.80
CA ASP A 156 -4.16 -13.97 -10.49
C ASP A 156 -3.38 -15.15 -9.89
N ILE A 157 -3.34 -15.19 -8.57
CA ILE A 157 -2.57 -16.17 -7.79
C ILE A 157 -3.48 -17.00 -6.89
N LEU A 158 -3.05 -18.22 -6.57
CA LEU A 158 -3.76 -19.11 -5.65
C LEU A 158 -3.85 -18.51 -4.24
N GLN A 159 -4.83 -18.98 -3.45
CA GLN A 159 -5.11 -18.39 -2.13
C GLN A 159 -4.01 -18.64 -1.10
N ASP A 160 -3.24 -19.71 -1.25
CA ASP A 160 -2.12 -20.11 -0.40
C ASP A 160 -0.81 -19.35 -0.69
N TRP A 161 -0.81 -18.49 -1.71
CA TRP A 161 0.30 -17.59 -2.02
C TRP A 161 0.02 -16.15 -1.58
N VAL A 162 1.06 -15.47 -1.15
CA VAL A 162 1.03 -14.06 -0.72
C VAL A 162 1.96 -13.24 -1.62
N ILE A 163 1.51 -12.05 -1.99
CA ILE A 163 2.37 -11.05 -2.62
C ILE A 163 3.07 -10.28 -1.51
N HIS A 164 4.38 -10.18 -1.59
CA HIS A 164 5.20 -9.33 -0.77
C HIS A 164 5.93 -8.31 -1.65
N CYS A 165 5.73 -7.02 -1.37
CA CYS A 165 6.45 -5.95 -2.02
C CYS A 165 7.65 -5.56 -1.16
N ALA A 166 8.85 -5.80 -1.66
CA ALA A 166 10.07 -5.29 -1.07
C ALA A 166 10.23 -3.83 -1.47
N ILE A 167 10.26 -2.92 -0.49
CA ILE A 167 10.27 -1.47 -0.72
C ILE A 167 11.22 -0.80 0.28
N PRO A 168 12.31 -0.15 -0.19
CA PRO A 168 13.17 0.64 0.68
C PRO A 168 12.40 1.77 1.38
N PRO A 169 12.76 2.13 2.63
CA PRO A 169 13.90 1.64 3.41
C PRO A 169 13.59 0.40 4.27
N TYR A 170 12.42 -0.21 4.12
CA TYR A 170 12.02 -1.36 4.95
C TYR A 170 12.67 -2.67 4.49
N GLU A 171 12.98 -2.77 3.21
CA GLU A 171 13.75 -3.84 2.58
C GLU A 171 14.95 -3.26 1.83
N ASP A 172 15.99 -4.10 1.65
CA ASP A 172 17.27 -3.66 1.04
C ASP A 172 17.18 -3.45 -0.49
N HIS A 173 16.08 -3.89 -1.10
CA HIS A 173 15.87 -3.82 -2.55
C HIS A 173 14.41 -3.47 -2.88
N LEU A 174 14.19 -3.09 -4.14
CA LEU A 174 12.86 -2.89 -4.69
C LEU A 174 12.47 -4.11 -5.52
N GLY A 175 11.27 -4.69 -5.28
CA GLY A 175 10.83 -5.87 -6.00
C GLY A 175 9.46 -6.39 -5.55
N ILE A 176 8.92 -7.35 -6.30
CA ILE A 176 7.70 -8.07 -5.92
C ILE A 176 7.99 -9.57 -5.90
N VAL A 177 7.68 -10.20 -4.78
CA VAL A 177 7.94 -11.60 -4.50
C VAL A 177 6.60 -12.31 -4.21
N LEU A 178 6.45 -13.52 -4.70
CA LEU A 178 5.44 -14.45 -4.23
C LEU A 178 6.04 -15.34 -3.15
N ALA A 179 5.36 -15.44 -2.01
CA ALA A 179 5.72 -16.34 -0.93
C ALA A 179 4.55 -17.28 -0.59
N HIS A 180 4.83 -18.53 -0.25
CA HIS A 180 3.80 -19.44 0.24
C HIS A 180 3.44 -19.08 1.68
N GLN A 181 2.14 -19.11 2.04
CA GLN A 181 1.67 -18.71 3.38
C GLN A 181 2.34 -19.48 4.52
N ASP A 182 2.66 -20.75 4.32
CA ASP A 182 3.33 -21.59 5.32
C ASP A 182 4.76 -21.10 5.60
N ALA A 183 5.46 -20.56 4.61
CA ALA A 183 6.79 -19.99 4.77
C ALA A 183 6.73 -18.69 5.58
N VAL A 184 5.79 -17.81 5.27
CA VAL A 184 5.58 -16.54 5.98
C VAL A 184 5.25 -16.76 7.46
N ARG A 185 4.42 -17.76 7.77
CA ARG A 185 4.06 -18.12 9.16
C ARG A 185 5.25 -18.65 9.97
N LYS A 186 6.16 -19.40 9.36
CA LYS A 186 7.36 -19.91 10.04
C LYS A 186 8.30 -18.77 10.44
N THR A 187 8.56 -17.84 9.53
CA THR A 187 9.42 -16.68 9.78
C THR A 187 8.84 -15.74 10.84
N SER A 188 7.52 -15.63 10.94
CA SER A 188 6.86 -14.81 11.97
C SER A 188 6.99 -15.42 13.37
N ASN A 189 6.88 -16.76 13.49
CA ASN A 189 6.98 -17.44 14.78
C ASN A 189 8.43 -17.47 15.32
N GLU A 190 9.43 -17.62 14.45
CA GLU A 190 10.85 -17.59 14.83
C GLU A 190 11.27 -16.22 15.40
N ASN A 191 10.68 -15.14 14.90
CA ASN A 191 10.95 -13.78 15.40
C ASN A 191 10.21 -13.42 16.71
N GLU A 192 9.20 -14.19 17.13
CA GLU A 192 8.49 -14.02 18.41
C GLU A 192 9.15 -14.82 19.55
N GLU A 193 9.85 -15.92 19.25
CA GLU A 193 10.58 -16.72 20.26
C GLU A 193 11.94 -16.12 20.67
N ASP A 194 12.49 -15.19 19.89
CA ASP A 194 13.77 -14.49 20.18
C ASP A 194 13.59 -13.13 20.91
N ARG A 195 12.39 -12.82 21.43
CA ARG A 195 12.09 -11.60 22.21
C ARG A 195 11.65 -11.96 23.62
#